data_07120be789822ee65312e40477436286
#
_entry.id   07120be789822ee65312e40477436286
#
_cell.length_a   1.000
_cell.length_b   1.000
_cell.length_c   1.000
_cell.angle_alpha   90.00
_cell.angle_beta   90.00
_cell.angle_gamma   90.00
#
_symmetry.space_group_name_H-M   'P 1'
#
loop_
_entity.id
_entity.type
_entity.pdbx_description
1 polymer ?
#
loop_
_entity_poly.entity_id
_entity_poly.type
_entity_poly.pdbx_seq_one_letter_code
_entity_poly.pdbx_strand_id
1 'polypeptide(L)'
;MDLGTASVLVYIKGKGIVLREPSVVAVDEYSHTILAVGEKALTMLGRTPKGISAIRPLKNGVISDYELTERMIHYYLRLVMGRFNFARPRVVVCVPAGVTEVERRSVVEATADAGSMDTKLIEEPVAAAIGAGLPVTKAGGCMVVDIGGGTTDIAVISMSSAVVKESVTIAGDKVDEAIIKHMRRNHNLLIGERTAERIKMQLAVVAPEPPMGAMDVTGRSVLSGLPRTEAAEISEAVEEVATAIIETIHSVLERTPPELASDIYQNGITLTGGGALLGGLCRRVQTELRIPCTLAENPADCVV
;
A
#
# COMPACT_ATOMS: atom_id res chain seq x y z
N MET A 1 11.25 6.00 -6.54
CA MET A 1 11.21 5.01 -5.43
C MET A 1 9.89 5.19 -4.71
N ASP A 2 9.13 4.14 -4.61
CA ASP A 2 7.97 4.07 -3.73
C ASP A 2 8.41 3.44 -2.40
N LEU A 3 8.14 4.12 -1.29
CA LEU A 3 8.41 3.67 0.08
C LEU A 3 7.10 3.30 0.76
N GLY A 4 6.42 2.30 0.23
CA GLY A 4 5.12 1.87 0.75
C GLY A 4 5.20 1.11 2.08
N THR A 5 4.08 1.10 2.82
CA THR A 5 3.95 0.36 4.08
C THR A 5 4.17 -1.15 3.89
N ALA A 6 3.65 -1.72 2.82
CA ALA A 6 3.76 -3.16 2.53
C ALA A 6 5.02 -3.51 1.73
N SER A 7 5.40 -2.69 0.76
CA SER A 7 6.50 -2.97 -0.18
C SER A 7 7.25 -1.72 -0.59
N VAL A 8 8.52 -1.89 -0.94
CA VAL A 8 9.36 -0.88 -1.57
C VAL A 8 9.56 -1.25 -3.03
N LEU A 9 9.33 -0.29 -3.93
CA LEU A 9 9.59 -0.42 -5.35
C LEU A 9 10.64 0.61 -5.79
N VAL A 10 11.55 0.20 -6.65
CA VAL A 10 12.55 1.10 -7.23
C VAL A 10 12.54 0.99 -8.75
N TYR A 11 12.32 2.11 -9.39
CA TYR A 11 12.43 2.27 -10.84
C TYR A 11 13.71 3.01 -11.20
N ILE A 12 14.39 2.56 -12.24
CA ILE A 12 15.54 3.28 -12.82
C ILE A 12 15.20 3.65 -14.27
N LYS A 13 15.38 4.93 -14.59
CA LYS A 13 15.14 5.45 -15.94
C LYS A 13 15.91 4.62 -16.98
N GLY A 14 15.20 4.09 -17.95
CA GLY A 14 15.75 3.25 -19.01
C GLY A 14 15.95 1.77 -18.65
N LYS A 15 15.68 1.36 -17.40
CA LYS A 15 15.74 -0.04 -16.99
C LYS A 15 14.41 -0.58 -16.48
N GLY A 16 13.44 0.31 -16.18
CA GLY A 16 12.16 -0.08 -15.58
C GLY A 16 12.26 -0.32 -14.08
N ILE A 17 11.32 -1.10 -13.53
CA ILE A 17 11.31 -1.51 -12.13
C ILE A 17 12.42 -2.54 -11.93
N VAL A 18 13.40 -2.19 -11.09
CA VAL A 18 14.61 -3.00 -10.84
C VAL A 18 14.58 -3.67 -9.46
N LEU A 19 13.65 -3.25 -8.59
CA LEU A 19 13.50 -3.82 -7.26
C LEU A 19 12.03 -3.79 -6.85
N ARG A 20 11.58 -4.89 -6.27
CA ARG A 20 10.29 -5.04 -5.60
C ARG A 20 10.52 -5.93 -4.38
N GLU A 21 10.47 -5.35 -3.20
CA GLU A 21 10.77 -6.04 -1.94
C GLU A 21 9.79 -5.62 -0.84
N PRO A 22 9.44 -6.51 0.09
CA PRO A 22 8.65 -6.13 1.27
C PRO A 22 9.34 -5.07 2.13
N SER A 23 8.55 -4.15 2.69
CA SER A 23 9.02 -3.14 3.66
C SER A 23 9.19 -3.76 5.05
N VAL A 24 10.10 -4.73 5.19
CA VAL A 24 10.34 -5.45 6.45
C VAL A 24 11.84 -5.50 6.73
N VAL A 25 12.22 -5.28 8.01
CA VAL A 25 13.59 -5.38 8.50
C VAL A 25 13.61 -6.31 9.71
N ALA A 26 14.55 -7.25 9.74
CA ALA A 26 14.84 -8.07 10.90
C ALA A 26 16.10 -7.55 11.59
N VAL A 27 16.01 -7.32 12.90
CA VAL A 27 17.06 -6.70 13.71
C VAL A 27 17.29 -7.49 14.99
N ASP A 28 18.54 -7.59 15.40
CA ASP A 28 18.93 -8.03 16.74
C ASP A 28 18.71 -6.87 17.73
N GLU A 29 17.85 -7.04 18.71
CA GLU A 29 17.46 -6.00 19.67
C GLU A 29 18.59 -5.56 20.61
N TYR A 30 19.59 -6.41 20.81
CA TYR A 30 20.72 -6.12 21.72
C TYR A 30 21.86 -5.38 21.02
N SER A 31 22.19 -5.83 19.82
CA SER A 31 23.31 -5.26 19.05
C SER A 31 22.86 -4.19 18.04
N HIS A 32 21.54 -4.03 17.83
CA HIS A 32 20.96 -3.17 16.78
C HIS A 32 21.46 -3.48 15.37
N THR A 33 21.96 -4.72 15.14
CA THR A 33 22.41 -5.14 13.83
C THR A 33 21.28 -5.65 12.96
N ILE A 34 21.26 -5.25 11.69
CA ILE A 34 20.31 -5.76 10.71
C ILE A 34 20.71 -7.18 10.32
N LEU A 35 19.81 -8.12 10.53
CA LEU A 35 19.96 -9.53 10.17
C LEU A 35 19.44 -9.84 8.78
N ALA A 36 18.33 -9.20 8.38
CA ALA A 36 17.72 -9.37 7.07
C ALA A 36 16.88 -8.14 6.68
N VAL A 37 16.68 -7.96 5.37
CA VAL A 37 15.80 -6.92 4.79
C VAL A 37 14.96 -7.57 3.70
N GLY A 38 13.76 -7.06 3.48
CA GLY A 38 12.87 -7.48 2.40
C GLY A 38 12.31 -8.89 2.59
N GLU A 39 12.27 -9.68 1.52
CA GLU A 39 11.67 -11.02 1.52
C GLU A 39 12.24 -11.94 2.62
N LYS A 40 13.56 -11.88 2.87
CA LYS A 40 14.18 -12.66 3.93
C LYS A 40 13.66 -12.26 5.31
N ALA A 41 13.49 -10.97 5.57
CA ALA A 41 12.93 -10.47 6.82
C ALA A 41 11.43 -10.81 6.94
N LEU A 42 10.67 -10.78 5.84
CA LEU A 42 9.27 -11.17 5.81
C LEU A 42 9.06 -12.63 6.25
N THR A 43 9.98 -13.53 5.88
CA THR A 43 9.89 -14.93 6.33
C THR A 43 10.03 -15.08 7.84
N MET A 44 10.67 -14.11 8.50
CA MET A 44 10.90 -14.08 9.95
C MET A 44 9.75 -13.43 10.73
N LEU A 45 8.89 -12.67 10.06
CA LEU A 45 7.77 -11.95 10.71
C LEU A 45 6.85 -12.92 11.47
N GLY A 46 6.67 -12.66 12.78
CA GLY A 46 5.89 -13.49 13.69
C GLY A 46 6.52 -14.85 14.05
N ARG A 47 7.81 -15.07 13.71
CA ARG A 47 8.54 -16.34 13.94
C ARG A 47 9.88 -16.15 14.62
N THR A 48 10.21 -14.94 15.04
CA THR A 48 11.50 -14.61 15.66
C THR A 48 11.58 -15.12 17.10
N PRO A 49 12.75 -15.61 17.54
CA PRO A 49 13.00 -15.89 18.95
C PRO A 49 13.15 -14.58 19.75
N LYS A 50 13.19 -14.69 21.06
CA LYS A 50 13.43 -13.55 21.96
C LYS A 50 14.77 -12.87 21.64
N GLY A 51 14.77 -11.54 21.54
CA GLY A 51 15.94 -10.73 21.21
C GLY A 51 16.12 -10.49 19.70
N ILE A 52 15.26 -11.04 18.85
CA ILE A 52 15.21 -10.71 17.42
C ILE A 52 13.81 -10.21 17.08
N SER A 53 13.73 -9.07 16.44
CA SER A 53 12.47 -8.49 15.93
C SER A 53 12.49 -8.41 14.42
N ALA A 54 11.38 -8.81 13.79
CA ALA A 54 11.11 -8.50 12.39
C ALA A 54 9.94 -7.52 12.35
N ILE A 55 10.16 -6.33 11.83
CA ILE A 55 9.20 -5.22 11.89
C ILE A 55 9.08 -4.50 10.56
N ARG A 56 7.97 -3.77 10.38
CA ARG A 56 7.77 -2.82 9.29
C ARG A 56 8.20 -1.43 9.78
N PRO A 57 9.26 -0.82 9.23
CA PRO A 57 9.72 0.50 9.64
C PRO A 57 8.84 1.64 9.13
N LEU A 58 7.93 1.34 8.21
CA LEU A 58 6.92 2.24 7.68
C LEU A 58 5.53 1.79 8.13
N LYS A 59 4.69 2.71 8.60
CA LYS A 59 3.29 2.48 8.95
C LYS A 59 2.41 3.59 8.41
N ASN A 60 1.25 3.23 7.85
CA ASN A 60 0.30 4.20 7.31
C ASN A 60 0.96 5.20 6.36
N GLY A 61 1.88 4.73 5.51
CA GLY A 61 2.61 5.54 4.55
C GLY A 61 3.69 6.48 5.12
N VAL A 62 3.97 6.44 6.43
CA VAL A 62 4.97 7.32 7.07
C VAL A 62 6.04 6.51 7.80
N ILE A 63 7.18 7.17 8.05
CA ILE A 63 8.30 6.58 8.79
C ILE A 63 7.90 6.44 10.25
N SER A 64 7.87 5.21 10.77
CA SER A 64 7.65 4.91 12.19
C SER A 64 8.94 4.62 12.95
N ASP A 65 9.98 4.19 12.23
CA ASP A 65 11.33 3.99 12.75
C ASP A 65 12.35 4.57 11.74
N TYR A 66 12.97 5.68 12.13
CA TYR A 66 13.88 6.43 11.26
C TYR A 66 15.14 5.63 10.91
N GLU A 67 15.80 5.06 11.94
CA GLU A 67 17.07 4.36 11.77
C GLU A 67 16.92 3.12 10.89
N LEU A 68 15.87 2.33 11.13
CA LEU A 68 15.60 1.14 10.31
C LEU A 68 15.16 1.49 8.90
N THR A 69 14.43 2.62 8.72
CA THR A 69 14.04 3.09 7.38
C THR A 69 15.27 3.55 6.60
N GLU A 70 16.15 4.37 7.19
CA GLU A 70 17.40 4.81 6.57
C GLU A 70 18.26 3.61 6.13
N ARG A 71 18.47 2.66 7.03
CA ARG A 71 19.26 1.45 6.73
C ARG A 71 18.60 0.57 5.66
N MET A 72 17.29 0.46 5.63
CA MET A 72 16.54 -0.24 4.58
C MET A 72 16.72 0.44 3.23
N ILE A 73 16.57 1.76 3.15
CA ILE A 73 16.80 2.55 1.93
C ILE A 73 18.25 2.38 1.47
N HIS A 74 19.22 2.51 2.38
CA HIS A 74 20.63 2.31 2.08
C HIS A 74 20.91 0.93 1.47
N TYR A 75 20.34 -0.12 2.06
CA TYR A 75 20.46 -1.48 1.56
C TYR A 75 19.91 -1.59 0.13
N TYR A 76 18.73 -1.06 -0.15
CA TYR A 76 18.12 -1.12 -1.48
C TYR A 76 18.86 -0.26 -2.50
N LEU A 77 19.30 0.95 -2.14
CA LEU A 77 20.11 1.78 -3.03
C LEU A 77 21.41 1.05 -3.42
N ARG A 78 22.10 0.44 -2.47
CA ARG A 78 23.31 -0.36 -2.76
C ARG A 78 23.03 -1.58 -3.64
N LEU A 79 21.89 -2.22 -3.44
CA LEU A 79 21.48 -3.39 -4.24
C LEU A 79 21.28 -3.01 -5.71
N VAL A 80 20.54 -1.92 -5.96
CA VAL A 80 20.22 -1.48 -7.34
C VAL A 80 21.35 -0.78 -8.05
N MET A 81 22.21 -0.06 -7.31
CA MET A 81 23.38 0.63 -7.88
C MET A 81 24.56 -0.30 -8.13
N GLY A 82 24.59 -1.46 -7.46
CA GLY A 82 25.70 -2.40 -7.53
C GLY A 82 26.87 -2.06 -6.60
N ARG A 83 27.60 -3.10 -6.17
CA ARG A 83 28.60 -3.04 -5.09
C ARG A 83 29.79 -2.10 -5.38
N PHE A 84 30.11 -1.86 -6.65
CA PHE A 84 31.26 -1.07 -7.08
C PHE A 84 30.89 0.31 -7.63
N ASN A 85 29.61 0.70 -7.57
CA ASN A 85 29.19 2.01 -8.02
C ASN A 85 29.23 3.00 -6.86
N PHE A 86 30.18 3.93 -6.89
CA PHE A 86 30.34 5.00 -5.88
C PHE A 86 29.53 6.26 -6.21
N ALA A 87 28.80 6.27 -7.33
CA ALA A 87 27.95 7.41 -7.69
C ALA A 87 26.75 7.47 -6.76
N ARG A 88 26.48 8.67 -6.23
CA ARG A 88 25.29 8.93 -5.42
C ARG A 88 24.12 9.23 -6.36
N PRO A 89 22.99 8.48 -6.28
CA PRO A 89 21.85 8.70 -7.16
C PRO A 89 21.07 9.95 -6.79
N ARG A 90 20.37 10.53 -7.76
CA ARG A 90 19.23 11.42 -7.50
C ARG A 90 17.98 10.56 -7.37
N VAL A 91 17.23 10.77 -6.31
CA VAL A 91 16.07 9.94 -5.98
C VAL A 91 14.80 10.80 -5.94
N VAL A 92 13.75 10.34 -6.61
CA VAL A 92 12.40 10.84 -6.39
C VAL A 92 11.68 9.83 -5.51
N VAL A 93 11.12 10.27 -4.39
CA VAL A 93 10.40 9.42 -3.43
C VAL A 93 8.93 9.80 -3.44
N CYS A 94 8.08 8.80 -3.51
CA CYS A 94 6.64 8.97 -3.41
C CYS A 94 6.24 9.07 -1.93
N VAL A 95 5.28 9.95 -1.64
CA VAL A 95 4.74 10.15 -0.29
C VAL A 95 3.22 10.31 -0.36
N PRO A 96 2.46 9.83 0.64
CA PRO A 96 1.02 10.02 0.68
C PRO A 96 0.61 11.49 0.60
N ALA A 97 -0.59 11.75 0.09
CA ALA A 97 -1.09 13.11 -0.09
C ALA A 97 -1.32 13.87 1.22
N GLY A 98 -1.53 13.14 2.32
CA GLY A 98 -1.85 13.68 3.65
C GLY A 98 -0.65 13.88 4.58
N VAL A 99 0.59 13.64 4.15
CA VAL A 99 1.77 13.75 5.02
C VAL A 99 2.05 15.18 5.43
N THR A 100 2.46 15.35 6.70
CA THR A 100 2.89 16.62 7.28
C THR A 100 4.26 17.06 6.75
N GLU A 101 4.59 18.36 6.91
CA GLU A 101 5.93 18.88 6.54
C GLU A 101 7.06 18.21 7.32
N VAL A 102 6.80 17.79 8.57
CA VAL A 102 7.81 17.06 9.38
C VAL A 102 8.07 15.67 8.78
N GLU A 103 7.02 14.95 8.42
CA GLU A 103 7.13 13.64 7.78
C GLU A 103 7.81 13.74 6.40
N ARG A 104 7.46 14.76 5.59
CA ARG A 104 8.14 15.06 4.32
C ARG A 104 9.65 15.23 4.52
N ARG A 105 10.02 16.04 5.51
CA ARG A 105 11.42 16.28 5.85
C ARG A 105 12.11 15.00 6.29
N SER A 106 11.47 14.19 7.13
CA SER A 106 12.03 12.90 7.58
C SER A 106 12.33 11.95 6.42
N VAL A 107 11.47 11.89 5.38
CA VAL A 107 11.70 11.08 4.19
C VAL A 107 12.90 11.60 3.39
N VAL A 108 13.02 12.94 3.23
CA VAL A 108 14.15 13.55 2.52
C VAL A 108 15.46 13.27 3.25
N GLU A 109 15.48 13.48 4.57
CA GLU A 109 16.66 13.28 5.42
C GLU A 109 17.06 11.80 5.43
N ALA A 110 16.15 10.87 5.68
CA ALA A 110 16.45 9.43 5.67
C ALA A 110 16.98 8.95 4.31
N THR A 111 16.46 9.49 3.21
CA THR A 111 16.94 9.13 1.86
C THR A 111 18.31 9.74 1.57
N ALA A 112 18.58 10.95 2.07
CA ALA A 112 19.88 11.61 1.93
C ALA A 112 20.95 10.88 2.76
N ASP A 113 20.65 10.52 4.02
CA ASP A 113 21.53 9.77 4.91
C ASP A 113 21.80 8.36 4.36
N ALA A 114 20.81 7.75 3.73
CA ALA A 114 20.96 6.48 3.02
C ALA A 114 21.86 6.55 1.78
N GLY A 115 22.28 7.73 1.34
CA GLY A 115 23.29 7.94 0.29
C GLY A 115 22.79 8.60 -0.98
N SER A 116 21.57 9.15 -1.02
CA SER A 116 21.13 9.99 -2.14
C SER A 116 21.95 11.27 -2.25
N MET A 117 22.21 11.74 -3.47
CA MET A 117 22.82 13.04 -3.73
C MET A 117 21.80 14.18 -3.66
N ASP A 118 20.60 13.92 -4.14
CA ASP A 118 19.48 14.87 -4.17
C ASP A 118 18.18 14.06 -4.07
N THR A 119 17.27 14.47 -3.19
CA THR A 119 16.00 13.82 -2.97
C THR A 119 14.85 14.78 -3.28
N LYS A 120 13.97 14.38 -4.15
CA LYS A 120 12.72 15.09 -4.46
C LYS A 120 11.54 14.25 -4.04
N LEU A 121 10.46 14.89 -3.64
CA LEU A 121 9.20 14.23 -3.31
C LEU A 121 8.16 14.43 -4.40
N ILE A 122 7.33 13.41 -4.59
CA ILE A 122 6.12 13.45 -5.40
C ILE A 122 4.98 12.85 -4.58
N GLU A 123 3.77 13.38 -4.69
CA GLU A 123 2.61 12.79 -4.02
C GLU A 123 2.20 11.49 -4.73
N GLU A 124 1.94 10.44 -3.95
CA GLU A 124 1.56 9.10 -4.45
C GLU A 124 0.43 9.13 -5.48
N PRO A 125 -0.70 9.84 -5.26
CA PRO A 125 -1.77 9.84 -6.25
C PRO A 125 -1.38 10.54 -7.56
N VAL A 126 -0.47 11.52 -7.52
CA VAL A 126 0.04 12.15 -8.75
C VAL A 126 0.95 11.20 -9.51
N ALA A 127 1.84 10.50 -8.79
CA ALA A 127 2.69 9.46 -9.38
C ALA A 127 1.85 8.32 -9.96
N ALA A 128 0.86 7.84 -9.21
CA ALA A 128 -0.08 6.80 -9.63
C ALA A 128 -0.85 7.18 -10.91
N ALA A 129 -1.33 8.42 -11.00
CA ALA A 129 -2.03 8.91 -12.20
C ALA A 129 -1.10 8.96 -13.43
N ILE A 130 0.16 9.36 -13.25
CA ILE A 130 1.17 9.34 -14.31
C ILE A 130 1.45 7.91 -14.75
N GLY A 131 1.67 7.00 -13.80
CA GLY A 131 1.94 5.59 -14.08
C GLY A 131 0.77 4.85 -14.72
N ALA A 132 -0.47 5.23 -14.38
CA ALA A 132 -1.68 4.75 -15.03
C ALA A 132 -1.93 5.36 -16.43
N GLY A 133 -1.05 6.27 -16.89
CA GLY A 133 -1.17 6.89 -18.20
C GLY A 133 -2.29 7.93 -18.32
N LEU A 134 -2.78 8.47 -17.21
CA LEU A 134 -3.83 9.49 -17.22
C LEU A 134 -3.31 10.81 -17.79
N PRO A 135 -4.16 11.59 -18.49
CA PRO A 135 -3.75 12.84 -19.15
C PRO A 135 -3.60 14.00 -18.14
N VAL A 136 -2.78 13.82 -17.10
CA VAL A 136 -2.65 14.74 -15.96
C VAL A 136 -2.25 16.18 -16.33
N THR A 137 -1.61 16.39 -17.48
CA THR A 137 -1.16 17.72 -17.93
C THR A 137 -2.26 18.56 -18.58
N LYS A 138 -3.38 17.94 -18.95
CA LYS A 138 -4.49 18.63 -19.61
C LYS A 138 -5.35 19.41 -18.61
N ALA A 139 -6.06 20.42 -19.12
CA ALA A 139 -7.07 21.16 -18.38
C ALA A 139 -8.38 20.36 -18.32
N GLY A 140 -8.37 19.24 -17.61
CA GLY A 140 -9.53 18.35 -17.45
C GLY A 140 -9.36 17.52 -16.19
N GLY A 141 -10.48 17.13 -15.56
CA GLY A 141 -10.48 16.35 -14.33
C GLY A 141 -10.10 14.89 -14.58
N CYS A 142 -9.05 14.41 -13.92
CA CYS A 142 -8.71 13.00 -13.81
C CYS A 142 -8.82 12.58 -12.34
N MET A 143 -9.56 11.53 -12.01
CA MET A 143 -9.62 11.00 -10.66
C MET A 143 -8.87 9.69 -10.56
N VAL A 144 -7.96 9.63 -9.62
CA VAL A 144 -7.20 8.42 -9.26
C VAL A 144 -7.44 8.07 -7.80
N VAL A 145 -7.54 6.78 -7.54
CA VAL A 145 -7.65 6.19 -6.20
C VAL A 145 -6.55 5.15 -6.08
N ASP A 146 -5.52 5.48 -5.33
CA ASP A 146 -4.40 4.60 -5.07
C ASP A 146 -4.60 3.89 -3.72
N ILE A 147 -4.80 2.58 -3.76
CA ILE A 147 -5.06 1.77 -2.58
C ILE A 147 -3.83 0.94 -2.29
N GLY A 148 -3.01 1.42 -1.37
CA GLY A 148 -1.79 0.78 -0.95
C GLY A 148 -1.98 -0.30 0.13
N GLY A 149 -0.90 -0.59 0.88
CA GLY A 149 -0.97 -1.43 2.08
C GLY A 149 -1.51 -0.65 3.28
N GLY A 150 -0.93 0.52 3.57
CA GLY A 150 -1.25 1.33 4.76
C GLY A 150 -2.19 2.50 4.52
N THR A 151 -2.24 3.04 3.29
CA THR A 151 -3.02 4.23 2.92
C THR A 151 -3.84 4.01 1.67
N THR A 152 -4.95 4.74 1.59
CA THR A 152 -5.68 5.00 0.35
C THR A 152 -5.59 6.48 0.05
N ASP A 153 -4.95 6.80 -1.07
CA ASP A 153 -4.70 8.16 -1.53
C ASP A 153 -5.59 8.46 -2.74
N ILE A 154 -6.42 9.48 -2.59
CA ILE A 154 -7.41 9.87 -3.59
C ILE A 154 -7.09 11.28 -4.06
N ALA A 155 -7.04 11.50 -5.36
CA ALA A 155 -6.88 12.84 -5.91
C ALA A 155 -7.68 13.07 -7.19
N VAL A 156 -8.19 14.28 -7.31
CA VAL A 156 -8.64 14.87 -8.58
C VAL A 156 -7.53 15.77 -9.09
N ILE A 157 -6.99 15.42 -10.24
CA ILE A 157 -5.82 16.05 -10.84
C ILE A 157 -6.25 16.80 -12.11
N SER A 158 -5.76 18.01 -12.25
CA SER A 158 -5.87 18.84 -13.45
C SER A 158 -4.63 19.69 -13.60
N MET A 159 -4.14 19.89 -14.82
CA MET A 159 -2.97 20.75 -15.14
C MET A 159 -1.75 20.39 -14.28
N SER A 160 -1.47 19.10 -14.14
CA SER A 160 -0.35 18.52 -13.36
C SER A 160 -0.40 18.77 -11.85
N SER A 161 -1.53 19.18 -11.31
CA SER A 161 -1.69 19.50 -9.87
C SER A 161 -2.91 18.81 -9.29
N ALA A 162 -2.82 18.33 -8.05
CA ALA A 162 -3.98 17.85 -7.32
C ALA A 162 -4.84 19.03 -6.88
N VAL A 163 -6.08 19.10 -7.39
CA VAL A 163 -7.06 20.16 -7.07
C VAL A 163 -7.81 19.82 -5.78
N VAL A 164 -8.23 18.56 -5.65
CA VAL A 164 -8.79 17.99 -4.43
C VAL A 164 -8.05 16.70 -4.13
N LYS A 165 -7.70 16.49 -2.87
CA LYS A 165 -7.03 15.27 -2.45
C LYS A 165 -7.43 14.88 -1.03
N GLU A 166 -7.34 13.60 -0.76
CA GLU A 166 -7.52 13.02 0.57
C GLU A 166 -6.65 11.77 0.71
N SER A 167 -6.14 11.55 1.91
CA SER A 167 -5.39 10.36 2.28
C SER A 167 -5.97 9.79 3.55
N VAL A 168 -6.31 8.50 3.53
CA VAL A 168 -6.87 7.81 4.70
C VAL A 168 -6.08 6.55 4.99
N THR A 169 -6.00 6.18 6.27
CA THR A 169 -5.30 4.97 6.73
C THR A 169 -6.21 3.73 6.70
N ILE A 170 -7.01 3.62 5.63
CA ILE A 170 -7.93 2.52 5.36
C ILE A 170 -7.51 1.89 4.04
N ALA A 171 -6.79 0.76 4.10
CA ALA A 171 -6.18 0.12 2.93
C ALA A 171 -5.96 -1.38 3.17
N GLY A 172 -5.01 -2.02 2.48
CA GLY A 172 -4.77 -3.45 2.55
C GLY A 172 -4.54 -4.02 3.95
N ASP A 173 -3.84 -3.29 4.81
CA ASP A 173 -3.55 -3.71 6.20
C ASP A 173 -4.84 -3.73 7.05
N LYS A 174 -5.81 -2.83 6.76
CA LYS A 174 -7.11 -2.85 7.43
C LYS A 174 -7.95 -4.06 7.04
N VAL A 175 -7.82 -4.52 5.81
CA VAL A 175 -8.43 -5.79 5.39
C VAL A 175 -7.81 -6.96 6.15
N ASP A 176 -6.48 -6.99 6.32
CA ASP A 176 -5.80 -8.03 7.11
C ASP A 176 -6.23 -8.02 8.57
N GLU A 177 -6.31 -6.84 9.20
CA GLU A 177 -6.83 -6.67 10.56
C GLU A 177 -8.27 -7.18 10.71
N ALA A 178 -9.14 -6.86 9.73
CA ALA A 178 -10.52 -7.31 9.71
C ALA A 178 -10.63 -8.83 9.58
N ILE A 179 -9.80 -9.45 8.74
CA ILE A 179 -9.70 -10.91 8.59
C ILE A 179 -9.23 -11.56 9.90
N ILE A 180 -8.18 -11.04 10.55
CA ILE A 180 -7.69 -11.55 11.85
C ILE A 180 -8.80 -11.50 12.90
N LYS A 181 -9.54 -10.38 12.95
CA LYS A 181 -10.66 -10.19 13.88
C LYS A 181 -11.81 -11.15 13.59
N HIS A 182 -12.15 -11.35 12.32
CA HIS A 182 -13.18 -12.29 11.85
C HIS A 182 -12.81 -13.73 12.24
N MET A 183 -11.58 -14.18 11.93
CA MET A 183 -11.10 -15.52 12.27
C MET A 183 -11.15 -15.77 13.79
N ARG A 184 -10.79 -14.76 14.59
CA ARG A 184 -10.87 -14.87 16.05
C ARG A 184 -12.30 -14.97 16.55
N ARG A 185 -13.23 -14.17 16.00
CA ARG A 185 -14.62 -14.07 16.50
C ARG A 185 -15.49 -15.24 16.01
N ASN A 186 -15.41 -15.58 14.73
CA ASN A 186 -16.33 -16.53 14.08
C ASN A 186 -15.79 -17.97 14.11
N HIS A 187 -14.46 -18.13 14.08
CA HIS A 187 -13.80 -19.44 14.04
C HIS A 187 -13.02 -19.79 15.32
N ASN A 188 -12.96 -18.88 16.31
CA ASN A 188 -12.12 -19.05 17.52
C ASN A 188 -10.66 -19.41 17.19
N LEU A 189 -10.12 -18.82 16.10
CA LEU A 189 -8.81 -19.13 15.58
C LEU A 189 -7.92 -17.89 15.57
N LEU A 190 -6.75 -17.96 16.21
CA LEU A 190 -5.73 -16.93 16.16
C LEU A 190 -4.80 -17.19 14.97
N ILE A 191 -4.72 -16.22 14.08
CA ILE A 191 -3.82 -16.21 12.94
C ILE A 191 -2.92 -14.98 12.97
N GLY A 192 -1.78 -15.02 12.28
CA GLY A 192 -0.88 -13.86 12.12
C GLY A 192 -1.13 -13.11 10.83
N GLU A 193 -0.54 -11.90 10.71
CA GLU A 193 -0.66 -10.99 9.56
C GLU A 193 -0.39 -11.69 8.23
N ARG A 194 0.70 -12.45 8.12
CA ARG A 194 1.05 -13.19 6.89
C ARG A 194 -0.03 -14.20 6.47
N THR A 195 -0.72 -14.81 7.43
CA THR A 195 -1.83 -15.72 7.14
C THR A 195 -3.04 -14.95 6.66
N ALA A 196 -3.33 -13.81 7.30
CA ALA A 196 -4.43 -12.92 6.89
C ALA A 196 -4.22 -12.38 5.47
N GLU A 197 -3.02 -11.89 5.15
CA GLU A 197 -2.66 -11.42 3.81
C GLU A 197 -2.86 -12.53 2.74
N ARG A 198 -2.45 -13.77 3.05
CA ARG A 198 -2.69 -14.91 2.14
C ARG A 198 -4.18 -15.17 1.95
N ILE A 199 -4.98 -15.12 3.01
CA ILE A 199 -6.44 -15.28 2.94
C ILE A 199 -7.04 -14.15 2.10
N LYS A 200 -6.65 -12.90 2.35
CA LYS A 200 -7.05 -11.73 1.57
C LYS A 200 -6.81 -11.96 0.08
N MET A 201 -5.60 -12.32 -0.31
CA MET A 201 -5.23 -12.52 -1.72
C MET A 201 -6.00 -13.65 -2.41
N GLN A 202 -6.50 -14.64 -1.66
CA GLN A 202 -7.18 -15.81 -2.22
C GLN A 202 -8.70 -15.72 -2.16
N LEU A 203 -9.26 -15.10 -1.13
CA LEU A 203 -10.69 -15.14 -0.85
C LEU A 203 -11.37 -13.76 -0.80
N ALA A 204 -10.60 -12.66 -0.70
CA ALA A 204 -11.20 -11.36 -0.50
C ALA A 204 -11.92 -10.87 -1.77
N VAL A 205 -13.22 -10.79 -1.67
CA VAL A 205 -14.12 -10.31 -2.72
C VAL A 205 -15.21 -9.48 -2.04
N VAL A 206 -15.59 -8.37 -2.64
CA VAL A 206 -16.70 -7.52 -2.19
C VAL A 206 -17.91 -7.66 -3.11
N ALA A 207 -19.10 -7.49 -2.55
CA ALA A 207 -20.34 -7.48 -3.34
C ALA A 207 -20.24 -6.40 -4.46
N PRO A 208 -20.87 -6.61 -5.63
CA PRO A 208 -21.83 -7.67 -5.95
C PRO A 208 -21.22 -9.01 -6.43
N GLU A 209 -19.91 -9.18 -6.35
CA GLU A 209 -19.30 -10.45 -6.75
C GLU A 209 -19.65 -11.57 -5.74
N PRO A 210 -19.86 -12.81 -6.21
CA PRO A 210 -20.13 -13.93 -5.33
C PRO A 210 -18.89 -14.27 -4.48
N PRO A 211 -19.08 -14.77 -3.25
CA PRO A 211 -17.98 -15.24 -2.41
C PRO A 211 -17.11 -16.27 -3.15
N MET A 212 -15.79 -16.21 -2.96
CA MET A 212 -14.83 -17.13 -3.55
C MET A 212 -14.85 -18.54 -2.92
N GLY A 213 -15.78 -18.78 -1.97
CA GLY A 213 -15.88 -20.03 -1.21
C GLY A 213 -15.03 -20.00 0.07
N ALA A 214 -14.61 -21.17 0.52
CA ALA A 214 -13.84 -21.33 1.75
C ALA A 214 -12.46 -21.91 1.46
N MET A 215 -11.48 -21.62 2.33
CA MET A 215 -10.18 -22.25 2.33
C MET A 215 -9.81 -22.77 3.71
N ASP A 216 -8.98 -23.80 3.76
CA ASP A 216 -8.44 -24.34 5.00
C ASP A 216 -7.38 -23.41 5.59
N VAL A 217 -7.66 -22.90 6.79
CA VAL A 217 -6.79 -22.00 7.54
C VAL A 217 -6.34 -22.66 8.83
N THR A 218 -5.04 -22.81 9.00
CA THR A 218 -4.44 -23.32 10.23
C THR A 218 -3.99 -22.17 11.11
N GLY A 219 -4.38 -22.24 12.38
CA GLY A 219 -4.01 -21.25 13.40
C GLY A 219 -4.02 -21.88 14.79
N ARG A 220 -3.94 -21.06 15.84
CA ARG A 220 -4.03 -21.50 17.22
C ARG A 220 -5.45 -21.30 17.74
N SER A 221 -6.08 -22.37 18.20
CA SER A 221 -7.41 -22.28 18.82
C SER A 221 -7.40 -21.37 20.05
N VAL A 222 -8.36 -20.46 20.15
CA VAL A 222 -8.56 -19.59 21.32
C VAL A 222 -8.99 -20.42 22.53
N LEU A 223 -9.77 -21.49 22.30
CA LEU A 223 -10.37 -22.30 23.37
C LEU A 223 -9.39 -23.30 23.97
N SER A 224 -8.64 -24.02 23.13
CA SER A 224 -7.74 -25.08 23.57
C SER A 224 -6.26 -24.69 23.64
N GLY A 225 -5.88 -23.59 22.99
CA GLY A 225 -4.49 -23.20 22.82
C GLY A 225 -3.69 -24.03 21.81
N LEU A 226 -4.29 -25.08 21.25
CA LEU A 226 -3.64 -26.02 20.34
C LEU A 226 -3.78 -25.58 18.87
N PRO A 227 -2.89 -26.04 17.97
CA PRO A 227 -3.07 -25.88 16.53
C PRO A 227 -4.37 -26.51 16.05
N ARG A 228 -5.09 -25.80 15.20
CA ARG A 228 -6.35 -26.24 14.59
C ARG A 228 -6.48 -25.71 13.18
N THR A 229 -7.15 -26.46 12.31
CA THR A 229 -7.50 -26.05 10.96
C THR A 229 -9.00 -25.89 10.83
N GLU A 230 -9.44 -24.80 10.20
CA GLU A 230 -10.84 -24.47 9.92
C GLU A 230 -11.01 -24.05 8.47
N ALA A 231 -12.14 -24.43 7.89
CA ALA A 231 -12.59 -23.86 6.61
C ALA A 231 -13.17 -22.47 6.87
N ALA A 232 -12.57 -21.44 6.30
CA ALA A 232 -12.92 -20.05 6.56
C ALA A 232 -13.47 -19.37 5.31
N GLU A 233 -14.56 -18.62 5.49
CA GLU A 233 -15.11 -17.63 4.56
C GLU A 233 -14.93 -16.25 5.15
N ILE A 234 -14.66 -15.23 4.33
CA ILE A 234 -14.28 -13.89 4.84
C ILE A 234 -15.05 -12.73 4.21
N SER A 235 -16.07 -12.99 3.40
CA SER A 235 -16.77 -11.94 2.65
C SER A 235 -17.25 -10.79 3.53
N GLU A 236 -17.84 -11.08 4.70
CA GLU A 236 -18.31 -10.05 5.63
C GLU A 236 -17.17 -9.19 6.20
N ALA A 237 -15.97 -9.78 6.37
CA ALA A 237 -14.83 -9.07 6.96
C ALA A 237 -14.30 -7.95 6.06
N VAL A 238 -14.51 -8.05 4.76
CA VAL A 238 -13.96 -7.14 3.75
C VAL A 238 -14.91 -5.98 3.44
N GLU A 239 -16.22 -6.19 3.62
CA GLU A 239 -17.27 -5.23 3.26
C GLU A 239 -17.13 -3.89 4.00
N GLU A 240 -16.83 -3.91 5.30
CA GLU A 240 -16.68 -2.69 6.10
C GLU A 240 -15.55 -1.80 5.57
N VAL A 241 -14.42 -2.41 5.20
CA VAL A 241 -13.26 -1.69 4.67
C VAL A 241 -13.55 -1.12 3.27
N ALA A 242 -14.20 -1.91 2.41
CA ALA A 242 -14.57 -1.47 1.07
C ALA A 242 -15.56 -0.31 1.11
N THR A 243 -16.56 -0.38 1.99
CA THR A 243 -17.53 0.70 2.20
C THR A 243 -16.84 2.00 2.63
N ALA A 244 -15.92 1.93 3.60
CA ALA A 244 -15.20 3.11 4.07
C ALA A 244 -14.31 3.75 2.97
N ILE A 245 -13.71 2.95 2.09
CA ILE A 245 -12.99 3.46 0.92
C ILE A 245 -13.94 4.21 -0.03
N ILE A 246 -15.11 3.63 -0.32
CA ILE A 246 -16.10 4.23 -1.23
C ILE A 246 -16.67 5.53 -0.65
N GLU A 247 -16.94 5.57 0.65
CA GLU A 247 -17.37 6.79 1.34
C GLU A 247 -16.31 7.90 1.23
N THR A 248 -15.03 7.55 1.31
CA THR A 248 -13.94 8.51 1.11
C THR A 248 -13.90 9.02 -0.33
N ILE A 249 -14.08 8.16 -1.33
CA ILE A 249 -14.18 8.57 -2.75
C ILE A 249 -15.34 9.55 -2.93
N HIS A 250 -16.50 9.24 -2.35
CA HIS A 250 -17.69 10.10 -2.40
C HIS A 250 -17.39 11.48 -1.79
N SER A 251 -16.77 11.54 -0.60
CA SER A 251 -16.35 12.78 0.05
C SER A 251 -15.43 13.66 -0.82
N VAL A 252 -14.52 13.05 -1.55
CA VAL A 252 -13.65 13.80 -2.49
C VAL A 252 -14.45 14.36 -3.66
N LEU A 253 -15.39 13.57 -4.21
CA LEU A 253 -16.25 14.03 -5.31
C LEU A 253 -17.15 15.21 -4.90
N GLU A 254 -17.69 15.20 -3.67
CA GLU A 254 -18.51 16.30 -3.15
C GLU A 254 -17.74 17.64 -3.06
N ARG A 255 -16.45 17.60 -2.83
CA ARG A 255 -15.57 18.78 -2.75
C ARG A 255 -14.96 19.18 -4.10
N THR A 256 -15.20 18.35 -5.13
CA THR A 256 -14.65 18.59 -6.46
C THR A 256 -15.40 19.71 -7.19
N PRO A 257 -14.69 20.68 -7.81
CA PRO A 257 -15.33 21.72 -8.63
C PRO A 257 -16.24 21.12 -9.71
N PRO A 258 -17.41 21.72 -10.01
CA PRO A 258 -18.41 21.15 -10.90
C PRO A 258 -17.91 20.76 -12.29
N GLU A 259 -17.02 21.56 -12.89
CA GLU A 259 -16.45 21.29 -14.20
C GLU A 259 -15.59 20.03 -14.18
N LEU A 260 -14.75 19.88 -13.15
CA LEU A 260 -13.91 18.68 -12.99
C LEU A 260 -14.74 17.46 -12.62
N ALA A 261 -15.81 17.62 -11.83
CA ALA A 261 -16.75 16.54 -11.53
C ALA A 261 -17.48 16.05 -12.80
N SER A 262 -17.83 16.97 -13.70
CA SER A 262 -18.39 16.62 -15.01
C SER A 262 -17.40 15.80 -15.86
N ASP A 263 -16.13 16.19 -15.86
CA ASP A 263 -15.08 15.43 -16.56
C ASP A 263 -14.92 14.03 -15.99
N ILE A 264 -14.91 13.89 -14.65
CA ILE A 264 -14.79 12.59 -13.96
C ILE A 264 -16.01 11.71 -14.27
N TYR A 265 -17.21 12.29 -14.35
CA TYR A 265 -18.40 11.54 -14.72
C TYR A 265 -18.30 10.92 -16.12
N GLN A 266 -17.62 11.59 -17.04
CA GLN A 266 -17.40 11.11 -18.41
C GLN A 266 -16.18 10.17 -18.54
N ASN A 267 -15.07 10.53 -17.91
CA ASN A 267 -13.79 9.82 -18.04
C ASN A 267 -13.64 8.65 -17.05
N GLY A 268 -14.38 8.70 -15.94
CA GLY A 268 -14.36 7.67 -14.91
C GLY A 268 -13.30 7.89 -13.82
N ILE A 269 -13.26 6.94 -12.89
CA ILE A 269 -12.33 6.82 -11.78
C ILE A 269 -11.33 5.72 -12.11
N THR A 270 -10.05 5.96 -11.91
CA THR A 270 -9.00 4.94 -12.10
C THR A 270 -8.50 4.45 -10.74
N LEU A 271 -8.59 3.13 -10.52
CA LEU A 271 -8.05 2.47 -9.33
C LEU A 271 -6.62 2.00 -9.59
N THR A 272 -5.74 2.28 -8.65
CA THR A 272 -4.32 1.89 -8.62
C THR A 272 -3.95 1.32 -7.25
N GLY A 273 -2.71 0.85 -7.10
CA GLY A 273 -2.24 0.20 -5.88
C GLY A 273 -2.62 -1.27 -5.78
N GLY A 274 -1.93 -1.98 -4.87
CA GLY A 274 -2.15 -3.42 -4.67
C GLY A 274 -3.54 -3.73 -4.09
N GLY A 275 -4.12 -2.83 -3.29
CA GLY A 275 -5.47 -2.96 -2.74
C GLY A 275 -6.57 -2.85 -3.78
N ALA A 276 -6.32 -2.19 -4.91
CA ALA A 276 -7.27 -2.11 -6.02
C ALA A 276 -7.57 -3.48 -6.68
N LEU A 277 -6.70 -4.47 -6.44
CA LEU A 277 -6.89 -5.86 -6.87
C LEU A 277 -7.93 -6.63 -6.06
N LEU A 278 -8.48 -6.02 -5.00
CA LEU A 278 -9.58 -6.61 -4.24
C LEU A 278 -10.75 -6.93 -5.16
N GLY A 279 -11.14 -8.22 -5.21
CA GLY A 279 -12.15 -8.70 -6.13
C GLY A 279 -13.48 -7.95 -5.97
N GLY A 280 -14.08 -7.51 -7.08
CA GLY A 280 -15.35 -6.79 -7.09
C GLY A 280 -15.28 -5.30 -6.74
N LEU A 281 -14.17 -4.79 -6.18
CA LEU A 281 -14.09 -3.39 -5.71
C LEU A 281 -14.38 -2.38 -6.82
N CYS A 282 -13.76 -2.52 -7.97
CA CYS A 282 -13.97 -1.62 -9.11
C CYS A 282 -15.47 -1.60 -9.53
N ARG A 283 -16.10 -2.76 -9.60
CA ARG A 283 -17.52 -2.89 -9.92
C ARG A 283 -18.40 -2.30 -8.83
N ARG A 284 -18.03 -2.46 -7.56
CA ARG A 284 -18.72 -1.89 -6.42
C ARG A 284 -18.69 -0.36 -6.46
N VAL A 285 -17.51 0.25 -6.68
CA VAL A 285 -17.34 1.70 -6.87
C VAL A 285 -18.23 2.21 -8.01
N GLN A 286 -18.20 1.55 -9.18
CA GLN A 286 -19.03 1.92 -10.32
C GLN A 286 -20.53 1.86 -10.00
N THR A 287 -20.97 0.84 -9.28
CA THR A 287 -22.39 0.64 -8.98
C THR A 287 -22.91 1.68 -7.99
N GLU A 288 -22.17 1.97 -6.93
CA GLU A 288 -22.59 2.90 -5.88
C GLU A 288 -22.50 4.36 -6.30
N LEU A 289 -21.39 4.74 -6.96
CA LEU A 289 -21.18 6.13 -7.37
C LEU A 289 -21.80 6.45 -8.73
N ARG A 290 -22.21 5.45 -9.50
CA ARG A 290 -22.72 5.59 -10.89
C ARG A 290 -21.76 6.33 -11.82
N ILE A 291 -20.46 6.18 -11.58
CA ILE A 291 -19.36 6.72 -12.37
C ILE A 291 -18.58 5.54 -12.93
N PRO A 292 -18.18 5.54 -14.21
CA PRO A 292 -17.31 4.50 -14.74
C PRO A 292 -16.07 4.31 -13.87
N CYS A 293 -15.71 3.06 -13.60
CA CYS A 293 -14.52 2.73 -12.80
C CYS A 293 -13.65 1.75 -13.58
N THR A 294 -12.36 2.03 -13.64
CA THR A 294 -11.38 1.20 -14.34
C THR A 294 -10.20 0.86 -13.43
N LEU A 295 -9.70 -0.34 -13.57
CA LEU A 295 -8.46 -0.76 -12.93
C LEU A 295 -7.30 -0.45 -13.88
N ALA A 296 -6.22 0.17 -13.38
CA ALA A 296 -5.01 0.38 -14.17
C ALA A 296 -4.42 -0.96 -14.64
N GLU A 297 -3.67 -0.96 -15.74
CA GLU A 297 -3.12 -2.19 -16.35
C GLU A 297 -2.20 -2.95 -15.38
N ASN A 298 -1.32 -2.25 -14.66
CA ASN A 298 -0.45 -2.79 -13.61
C ASN A 298 -0.64 -1.98 -12.32
N PRO A 299 -1.74 -2.13 -11.59
CA PRO A 299 -2.13 -1.20 -10.55
C PRO A 299 -1.10 -1.08 -9.42
N ALA A 300 -0.45 -2.16 -9.05
CA ALA A 300 0.57 -2.19 -8.00
C ALA A 300 1.88 -1.49 -8.39
N ASP A 301 2.07 -1.10 -9.65
CA ASP A 301 3.29 -0.51 -10.18
C ASP A 301 3.14 0.97 -10.55
N CYS A 302 1.94 1.50 -10.51
CA CYS A 302 1.64 2.84 -11.02
C CYS A 302 2.37 3.96 -10.28
N VAL A 303 2.68 3.79 -9.00
CA VAL A 303 3.34 4.81 -8.17
C VAL A 303 4.84 4.97 -8.49
N VAL A 304 5.45 4.01 -9.18
CA VAL A 304 6.91 3.98 -9.37
C VAL A 304 7.40 4.11 -10.82
#